data_a9f132578809d84599c32fb21531b03d
#
_entry.id   a9f132578809d84599c32fb21531b03d
#
_cell.length_a   1.000
_cell.length_b   1.000
_cell.length_c   1.000
_cell.angle_alpha   90.00
_cell.angle_beta   90.00
_cell.angle_gamma   90.00
#
_symmetry.space_group_name_H-M   'P 1'
#
loop_
_entity.id
_entity.type
_entity.pdbx_description
1 polymer ?
#
loop_
_entity_poly.entity_id
_entity_poly.type
_entity_poly.pdbx_seq_one_letter_code
_entity_poly.pdbx_strand_id
1 'polypeptide(L)'
;MGEPRTGPDVIWKQPIASGPAPKNGESFDSIVVGGGPGGSAAAGYLAMEGQRVLLIEKETWPRDKICGDAVGGKSLSHVKRLGVKETLESTPLFRVTGIVFSSPKGHSVRVALPEEDVQRLEAGYSLPRQQFDHLLFNQVQQLVRDAGGAVIQGGDVRNVLYDDGRGGEDPGKGSGAARHARGVVVRVGGRKGEELEFHAPNVVGAAGYRCPVAKSMLEETYEEPMMDRDHYCAGYREYWRGVKGCEANVGDIEIHFVDTIIPGYFWLFPVAEGVVNVGIGMVMSLLDKQSKKLKALQAEVIAEHPLFKDRFAAVSYTHLRAHETAYY
;
A
#
# COMPACT_ATOMS: atom_id res chain seq x y z
N MET A 1 -7.97 -12.93 -34.55
CA MET A 1 -8.74 -12.62 -33.33
C MET A 1 -8.26 -13.62 -32.29
N GLY A 2 -7.41 -13.18 -31.34
CA GLY A 2 -6.93 -14.05 -30.27
C GLY A 2 -8.07 -14.35 -29.31
N GLU A 3 -8.15 -15.59 -28.84
CA GLU A 3 -9.11 -16.00 -27.81
C GLU A 3 -8.99 -15.07 -26.58
N PRO A 4 -10.11 -14.69 -25.95
CA PRO A 4 -10.06 -13.95 -24.71
C PRO A 4 -9.29 -14.77 -23.68
N ARG A 5 -8.18 -14.24 -23.17
CA ARG A 5 -7.43 -14.86 -22.06
C ARG A 5 -8.34 -14.95 -20.85
N THR A 6 -8.94 -16.10 -20.64
CA THR A 6 -9.65 -16.48 -19.41
C THR A 6 -8.61 -16.95 -18.40
N GLY A 7 -7.96 -16.01 -17.72
CA GLY A 7 -6.95 -16.31 -16.72
C GLY A 7 -7.06 -15.36 -15.52
N PRO A 8 -6.30 -15.59 -14.46
CA PRO A 8 -6.27 -14.76 -13.26
C PRO A 8 -6.02 -13.28 -13.54
N ASP A 9 -5.43 -12.91 -14.69
CA ASP A 9 -5.24 -11.54 -15.17
C ASP A 9 -6.53 -10.72 -15.29
N VAL A 10 -7.70 -11.37 -15.36
CA VAL A 10 -8.97 -10.68 -15.52
C VAL A 10 -9.62 -10.37 -14.17
N ILE A 11 -9.33 -11.14 -13.12
CA ILE A 11 -10.01 -11.03 -11.82
C ILE A 11 -9.66 -9.69 -11.13
N TRP A 12 -8.40 -9.31 -11.10
CA TRP A 12 -7.98 -8.08 -10.43
C TRP A 12 -8.34 -6.80 -11.20
N LYS A 13 -8.68 -6.90 -12.49
CA LYS A 13 -9.14 -5.76 -13.31
C LYS A 13 -10.62 -5.48 -13.14
N GLN A 14 -11.38 -6.42 -12.57
CA GLN A 14 -12.81 -6.24 -12.36
C GLN A 14 -13.07 -5.38 -11.11
N PRO A 15 -14.05 -4.48 -11.14
CA PRO A 15 -14.48 -3.79 -9.93
C PRO A 15 -14.92 -4.79 -8.86
N ILE A 16 -14.55 -4.52 -7.61
CA ILE A 16 -15.04 -5.29 -6.48
C ILE A 16 -16.46 -4.85 -6.20
N ALA A 17 -17.41 -5.78 -6.23
CA ALA A 17 -18.81 -5.49 -5.95
C ALA A 17 -18.97 -5.01 -4.50
N SER A 18 -19.55 -3.83 -4.31
CA SER A 18 -19.98 -3.37 -3.00
C SER A 18 -21.16 -4.23 -2.55
N GLY A 19 -21.15 -4.71 -1.31
CA GLY A 19 -22.32 -5.32 -0.67
C GLY A 19 -23.40 -4.27 -0.37
N PRO A 20 -24.42 -4.64 0.39
CA PRO A 20 -25.41 -3.68 0.87
C PRO A 20 -24.71 -2.55 1.62
N ALA A 21 -25.09 -1.30 1.32
CA ALA A 21 -24.57 -0.14 2.03
C ALA A 21 -25.09 -0.14 3.48
N PRO A 22 -24.23 0.15 4.46
CA PRO A 22 -24.67 0.31 5.84
C PRO A 22 -25.53 1.57 5.99
N LYS A 23 -26.43 1.56 6.97
CA LYS A 23 -27.35 2.69 7.22
C LYS A 23 -26.66 3.76 8.06
N ASN A 24 -27.03 5.01 7.84
CA ASN A 24 -26.62 6.11 8.70
C ASN A 24 -26.96 5.83 10.18
N GLY A 25 -26.06 6.08 11.09
CA GLY A 25 -26.18 5.79 12.53
C GLY A 25 -25.97 4.33 12.91
N GLU A 26 -25.57 3.46 11.97
CA GLU A 26 -25.36 2.04 12.26
C GLU A 26 -24.10 1.83 13.14
N SER A 27 -24.18 0.85 14.06
CA SER A 27 -23.10 0.53 14.99
C SER A 27 -22.42 -0.78 14.61
N PHE A 28 -21.12 -0.85 14.86
CA PHE A 28 -20.24 -2.00 14.60
C PHE A 28 -19.37 -2.27 15.85
N ASP A 29 -18.71 -3.44 15.92
CA ASP A 29 -17.75 -3.73 16.99
C ASP A 29 -16.42 -2.97 16.73
N SER A 30 -16.05 -2.82 15.48
CA SER A 30 -14.86 -2.08 15.07
C SER A 30 -15.07 -1.39 13.73
N ILE A 31 -14.48 -0.20 13.57
CA ILE A 31 -14.38 0.51 12.30
C ILE A 31 -12.91 0.54 11.88
N VAL A 32 -12.62 0.10 10.64
CA VAL A 32 -11.28 0.14 10.06
C VAL A 32 -11.26 1.15 8.90
N VAL A 33 -10.43 2.16 8.99
CA VAL A 33 -10.31 3.25 8.01
C VAL A 33 -9.08 3.04 7.15
N GLY A 34 -9.29 2.73 5.87
CA GLY A 34 -8.29 2.41 4.86
C GLY A 34 -8.31 0.94 4.46
N GLY A 35 -8.53 0.65 3.17
CA GLY A 35 -8.57 -0.69 2.59
C GLY A 35 -7.24 -1.16 1.98
N GLY A 36 -6.11 -0.50 2.30
CA GLY A 36 -4.77 -0.96 1.93
C GLY A 36 -4.36 -2.22 2.71
N PRO A 37 -3.14 -2.76 2.50
CA PRO A 37 -2.71 -4.02 3.13
C PRO A 37 -2.87 -4.04 4.65
N GLY A 38 -2.52 -2.94 5.33
CA GLY A 38 -2.66 -2.83 6.79
C GLY A 38 -4.10 -2.88 7.27
N GLY A 39 -4.99 -2.10 6.61
CA GLY A 39 -6.42 -2.08 6.97
C GLY A 39 -7.14 -3.34 6.56
N SER A 40 -6.84 -3.89 5.39
CA SER A 40 -7.35 -5.21 4.99
C SER A 40 -6.96 -6.30 5.99
N ALA A 41 -5.69 -6.33 6.41
CA ALA A 41 -5.24 -7.30 7.41
C ALA A 41 -5.98 -7.10 8.75
N ALA A 42 -6.08 -5.86 9.24
CA ALA A 42 -6.79 -5.57 10.49
C ALA A 42 -8.26 -6.00 10.42
N ALA A 43 -8.98 -5.57 9.36
CA ALA A 43 -10.38 -5.92 9.16
C ALA A 43 -10.59 -7.44 9.01
N GLY A 44 -9.70 -8.12 8.25
CA GLY A 44 -9.75 -9.56 8.08
C GLY A 44 -9.58 -10.31 9.40
N TYR A 45 -8.60 -9.96 10.21
CA TYR A 45 -8.41 -10.60 11.53
C TYR A 45 -9.56 -10.32 12.49
N LEU A 46 -10.04 -9.09 12.58
CA LEU A 46 -11.20 -8.76 13.41
C LEU A 46 -12.45 -9.57 13.00
N ALA A 47 -12.69 -9.70 11.71
CA ALA A 47 -13.78 -10.50 11.16
C ALA A 47 -13.60 -12.01 11.46
N MET A 48 -12.38 -12.54 11.37
CA MET A 48 -12.08 -13.94 11.72
C MET A 48 -12.30 -14.24 13.21
N GLU A 49 -12.18 -13.23 14.08
CA GLU A 49 -12.52 -13.31 15.50
C GLU A 49 -14.03 -13.06 15.76
N GLY A 50 -14.85 -13.02 14.73
CA GLY A 50 -16.31 -12.87 14.82
C GLY A 50 -16.80 -11.45 15.06
N GLN A 51 -15.94 -10.43 14.93
CA GLN A 51 -16.37 -9.05 15.08
C GLN A 51 -17.13 -8.56 13.84
N ARG A 52 -18.17 -7.78 14.07
CA ARG A 52 -18.90 -7.06 13.06
C ARG A 52 -18.14 -5.78 12.69
N VAL A 53 -17.38 -5.82 11.59
CA VAL A 53 -16.45 -4.77 11.17
C VAL A 53 -17.07 -3.88 10.10
N LEU A 54 -16.88 -2.56 10.21
CA LEU A 54 -17.04 -1.64 9.08
C LEU A 54 -15.67 -1.33 8.48
N LEU A 55 -15.40 -1.76 7.25
CA LEU A 55 -14.20 -1.43 6.49
C LEU A 55 -14.49 -0.29 5.51
N ILE A 56 -13.75 0.82 5.62
CA ILE A 56 -13.94 2.01 4.80
C ILE A 56 -12.70 2.25 3.94
N GLU A 57 -12.86 2.26 2.60
CA GLU A 57 -11.82 2.65 1.65
C GLU A 57 -12.26 3.90 0.89
N LYS A 58 -11.35 4.87 0.78
CA LYS A 58 -11.61 6.15 0.13
C LYS A 58 -11.74 6.01 -1.39
N GLU A 59 -10.93 5.15 -1.97
CA GLU A 59 -10.93 4.90 -3.41
C GLU A 59 -11.90 3.75 -3.75
N THR A 60 -12.22 3.61 -5.04
CA THR A 60 -12.90 2.43 -5.57
C THR A 60 -11.88 1.50 -6.22
N TRP A 61 -12.06 0.20 -6.04
CA TRP A 61 -11.19 -0.80 -6.61
C TRP A 61 -11.51 -1.11 -8.08
N PRO A 62 -10.48 -1.43 -8.93
CA PRO A 62 -9.05 -1.47 -8.62
C PRO A 62 -8.43 -0.07 -8.51
N ARG A 63 -7.49 0.11 -7.55
CA ARG A 63 -6.74 1.35 -7.38
C ARG A 63 -5.24 1.08 -7.33
N ASP A 64 -4.44 2.04 -7.75
CA ASP A 64 -2.98 1.97 -7.65
C ASP A 64 -2.46 2.62 -6.35
N LYS A 65 -1.26 2.19 -5.95
CA LYS A 65 -0.50 2.76 -4.84
C LYS A 65 0.98 2.71 -5.17
N ILE A 66 1.68 3.84 -5.04
CA ILE A 66 3.12 3.90 -5.26
C ILE A 66 3.83 3.02 -4.23
N CYS A 67 4.64 2.09 -4.71
CA CYS A 67 5.41 1.13 -3.91
C CYS A 67 6.43 0.45 -4.81
N GLY A 68 7.41 -0.25 -4.23
CA GLY A 68 8.32 -1.14 -4.95
C GLY A 68 7.71 -2.47 -5.38
N ASP A 69 6.47 -2.78 -4.93
CA ASP A 69 5.72 -3.99 -5.32
C ASP A 69 6.22 -5.32 -4.76
N ALA A 70 7.29 -5.33 -3.98
CA ALA A 70 7.78 -6.54 -3.34
C ALA A 70 6.99 -6.88 -2.06
N VAL A 71 6.67 -8.16 -1.91
CA VAL A 71 6.00 -8.74 -0.73
C VAL A 71 6.86 -9.87 -0.20
N GLY A 72 7.27 -9.80 1.05
CA GLY A 72 8.18 -10.78 1.64
C GLY A 72 8.19 -10.74 3.17
N GLY A 73 9.04 -11.55 3.77
CA GLY A 73 9.21 -11.62 5.21
C GLY A 73 7.91 -11.99 5.95
N LYS A 74 7.64 -11.34 7.05
CA LYS A 74 6.46 -11.64 7.91
C LYS A 74 5.12 -11.43 7.19
N SER A 75 5.03 -10.59 6.16
CA SER A 75 3.77 -10.36 5.44
C SER A 75 3.24 -11.60 4.73
N LEU A 76 4.11 -12.55 4.35
CA LEU A 76 3.71 -13.81 3.71
C LEU A 76 2.85 -14.70 4.62
N SER A 77 3.14 -14.71 5.92
CA SER A 77 2.32 -15.44 6.89
C SER A 77 0.90 -14.86 6.99
N HIS A 78 0.76 -13.54 6.87
CA HIS A 78 -0.55 -12.87 6.87
C HIS A 78 -1.31 -13.14 5.57
N VAL A 79 -0.63 -13.11 4.42
CA VAL A 79 -1.21 -13.48 3.12
C VAL A 79 -1.80 -14.91 3.16
N LYS A 80 -1.03 -15.87 3.70
CA LYS A 80 -1.46 -17.27 3.87
C LYS A 80 -2.65 -17.36 4.83
N ARG A 81 -2.56 -16.73 6.00
CA ARG A 81 -3.60 -16.81 7.04
C ARG A 81 -4.91 -16.15 6.62
N LEU A 82 -4.87 -15.10 5.80
CA LEU A 82 -6.05 -14.44 5.25
C LEU A 82 -6.64 -15.16 4.02
N GLY A 83 -6.06 -16.30 3.59
CA GLY A 83 -6.56 -17.10 2.47
C GLY A 83 -6.30 -16.50 1.08
N VAL A 84 -5.27 -15.67 0.93
CA VAL A 84 -4.94 -15.00 -0.34
C VAL A 84 -3.87 -15.75 -1.13
N LYS A 85 -3.12 -16.67 -0.48
CA LYS A 85 -1.95 -17.33 -1.05
C LYS A 85 -2.27 -18.06 -2.35
N GLU A 86 -3.31 -18.89 -2.36
CA GLU A 86 -3.69 -19.72 -3.52
C GLU A 86 -4.07 -18.85 -4.72
N THR A 87 -4.79 -17.75 -4.49
CA THR A 87 -5.15 -16.79 -5.55
C THR A 87 -3.91 -16.11 -6.11
N LEU A 88 -2.96 -15.73 -5.25
CA LEU A 88 -1.70 -15.13 -5.70
C LEU A 88 -0.84 -16.12 -6.50
N GLU A 89 -0.76 -17.39 -6.08
CA GLU A 89 -0.01 -18.43 -6.80
C GLU A 89 -0.56 -18.72 -8.20
N SER A 90 -1.85 -18.45 -8.42
CA SER A 90 -2.51 -18.58 -9.71
C SER A 90 -2.37 -17.35 -10.61
N THR A 91 -1.81 -16.25 -10.11
CA THR A 91 -1.58 -15.01 -10.88
C THR A 91 -0.14 -14.91 -11.38
N PRO A 92 0.10 -14.24 -12.53
CA PRO A 92 1.45 -13.88 -12.94
C PRO A 92 2.12 -13.02 -11.87
N LEU A 93 3.23 -13.51 -11.35
CA LEU A 93 4.05 -12.80 -10.37
C LEU A 93 5.54 -13.11 -10.60
N PHE A 94 6.40 -12.28 -10.04
CA PHE A 94 7.83 -12.51 -10.02
C PHE A 94 8.23 -13.20 -8.72
N ARG A 95 8.97 -14.32 -8.81
CA ARG A 95 9.49 -15.07 -7.65
C ARG A 95 10.85 -14.51 -7.27
N VAL A 96 10.97 -14.03 -6.03
CA VAL A 96 12.23 -13.46 -5.53
C VAL A 96 13.14 -14.59 -5.04
N THR A 97 14.37 -14.65 -5.58
CA THR A 97 15.40 -15.64 -5.19
C THR A 97 16.50 -15.03 -4.35
N GLY A 98 16.60 -13.71 -4.33
CA GLY A 98 17.60 -12.99 -3.57
C GLY A 98 17.37 -11.50 -3.60
N ILE A 99 18.20 -10.80 -2.85
CA ILE A 99 18.21 -9.35 -2.79
C ILE A 99 19.64 -8.88 -3.08
N VAL A 100 19.77 -8.00 -4.06
CA VAL A 100 21.04 -7.34 -4.36
C VAL A 100 21.07 -5.97 -3.70
N PHE A 101 22.10 -5.69 -2.95
CA PHE A 101 22.43 -4.37 -2.43
C PHE A 101 23.67 -3.83 -3.10
N SER A 102 23.69 -2.56 -3.49
CA SER A 102 24.93 -1.89 -3.91
C SER A 102 25.26 -0.66 -3.08
N SER A 103 26.54 -0.43 -2.87
CA SER A 103 27.05 0.79 -2.26
C SER A 103 27.10 1.92 -3.31
N PRO A 104 27.26 3.19 -2.90
CA PRO A 104 27.45 4.32 -3.80
C PRO A 104 28.65 4.18 -4.73
N LYS A 105 29.67 3.42 -4.31
CA LYS A 105 30.87 3.14 -5.13
C LYS A 105 30.69 1.99 -6.12
N GLY A 106 29.47 1.44 -6.26
CA GLY A 106 29.16 0.38 -7.21
C GLY A 106 29.52 -1.05 -6.75
N HIS A 107 30.04 -1.22 -5.53
CA HIS A 107 30.22 -2.57 -4.98
C HIS A 107 28.87 -3.16 -4.61
N SER A 108 28.60 -4.39 -5.01
CA SER A 108 27.36 -5.06 -4.74
C SER A 108 27.55 -6.36 -3.97
N VAL A 109 26.54 -6.71 -3.17
CA VAL A 109 26.41 -7.98 -2.48
C VAL A 109 25.03 -8.57 -2.77
N ARG A 110 24.98 -9.88 -3.05
CA ARG A 110 23.76 -10.63 -3.21
C ARG A 110 23.49 -11.46 -1.96
N VAL A 111 22.32 -11.28 -1.38
CA VAL A 111 21.79 -12.14 -0.31
C VAL A 111 20.81 -13.12 -0.95
N ALA A 112 21.23 -14.39 -1.06
CA ALA A 112 20.36 -15.45 -1.60
C ALA A 112 19.29 -15.83 -0.57
N LEU A 113 18.08 -16.09 -1.04
CA LEU A 113 17.01 -16.69 -0.23
C LEU A 113 17.05 -18.22 -0.34
N PRO A 114 16.59 -18.96 0.68
CA PRO A 114 16.56 -20.42 0.63
C PRO A 114 15.72 -20.93 -0.54
N GLU A 115 16.26 -21.86 -1.33
CA GLU A 115 15.60 -22.33 -2.56
C GLU A 115 14.24 -22.99 -2.27
N GLU A 116 14.14 -23.76 -1.20
CA GLU A 116 12.88 -24.38 -0.80
C GLU A 116 11.79 -23.37 -0.45
N ASP A 117 12.15 -22.22 0.16
CA ASP A 117 11.22 -21.13 0.46
C ASP A 117 10.78 -20.42 -0.82
N VAL A 118 11.69 -20.25 -1.79
CA VAL A 118 11.37 -19.71 -3.12
C VAL A 118 10.35 -20.58 -3.83
N GLN A 119 10.54 -21.91 -3.82
CA GLN A 119 9.64 -22.85 -4.45
C GLN A 119 8.24 -22.88 -3.82
N ARG A 120 8.16 -22.67 -2.50
CA ARG A 120 6.89 -22.61 -1.75
C ARG A 120 6.21 -21.24 -1.74
N LEU A 121 6.76 -20.24 -2.42
CA LEU A 121 6.31 -18.83 -2.28
C LEU A 121 6.39 -18.32 -0.82
N GLU A 122 7.34 -18.79 -0.06
CA GLU A 122 7.58 -18.40 1.33
C GLU A 122 8.81 -17.49 1.49
N ALA A 123 9.62 -17.34 0.43
CA ALA A 123 10.75 -16.40 0.39
C ALA A 123 10.31 -14.97 0.06
N GLY A 124 9.50 -14.81 -0.97
CA GLY A 124 8.98 -13.53 -1.42
C GLY A 124 8.55 -13.54 -2.88
N TYR A 125 7.74 -12.57 -3.22
CA TYR A 125 7.32 -12.33 -4.60
C TYR A 125 7.13 -10.83 -4.85
N SER A 126 7.05 -10.47 -6.11
CA SER A 126 6.78 -9.11 -6.53
C SER A 126 5.68 -9.11 -7.60
N LEU A 127 4.71 -8.23 -7.43
CA LEU A 127 3.62 -7.99 -8.37
C LEU A 127 3.07 -6.57 -8.13
N PRO A 128 2.46 -5.94 -9.17
CA PRO A 128 1.95 -4.58 -9.01
C PRO A 128 1.01 -4.43 -7.83
N ARG A 129 1.18 -3.37 -7.03
CA ARG A 129 0.33 -3.07 -5.87
C ARG A 129 -1.15 -2.98 -6.23
N GLN A 130 -1.47 -2.50 -7.43
CA GLN A 130 -2.84 -2.50 -7.93
C GLN A 130 -3.45 -3.90 -7.92
N GLN A 131 -2.67 -4.90 -8.30
CA GLN A 131 -3.09 -6.31 -8.33
C GLN A 131 -3.10 -6.92 -6.92
N PHE A 132 -2.00 -6.78 -6.18
CA PHE A 132 -1.88 -7.34 -4.83
C PHE A 132 -2.95 -6.82 -3.89
N ASP A 133 -3.08 -5.50 -3.80
CA ASP A 133 -4.03 -4.85 -2.89
C ASP A 133 -5.47 -5.22 -3.26
N HIS A 134 -5.79 -5.32 -4.56
CA HIS A 134 -7.12 -5.73 -5.03
C HIS A 134 -7.48 -7.16 -4.60
N LEU A 135 -6.57 -8.11 -4.81
CA LEU A 135 -6.80 -9.51 -4.41
C LEU A 135 -6.98 -9.65 -2.91
N LEU A 136 -6.12 -8.96 -2.13
CA LEU A 136 -6.22 -8.94 -0.68
C LEU A 136 -7.54 -8.32 -0.19
N PHE A 137 -7.90 -7.16 -0.72
CA PHE A 137 -9.13 -6.47 -0.34
C PHE A 137 -10.37 -7.30 -0.72
N ASN A 138 -10.36 -7.92 -1.91
CA ASN A 138 -11.48 -8.77 -2.35
C ASN A 138 -11.71 -9.95 -1.41
N GLN A 139 -10.65 -10.63 -0.98
CA GLN A 139 -10.75 -11.71 -0.01
C GLN A 139 -11.25 -11.22 1.35
N VAL A 140 -10.68 -10.12 1.84
CA VAL A 140 -11.02 -9.58 3.16
C VAL A 140 -12.44 -9.04 3.22
N GLN A 141 -12.94 -8.40 2.17
CA GLN A 141 -14.34 -7.96 2.15
C GLN A 141 -15.32 -9.13 2.29
N GLN A 142 -14.97 -10.32 1.76
CA GLN A 142 -15.79 -11.50 1.96
C GLN A 142 -15.80 -11.94 3.42
N LEU A 143 -14.61 -12.01 4.06
CA LEU A 143 -14.51 -12.31 5.51
C LEU A 143 -15.33 -11.34 6.36
N VAL A 144 -15.24 -10.04 6.05
CA VAL A 144 -16.00 -9.00 6.76
C VAL A 144 -17.52 -9.21 6.61
N ARG A 145 -17.99 -9.53 5.41
CA ARG A 145 -19.43 -9.79 5.17
C ARG A 145 -19.92 -11.06 5.85
N ASP A 146 -19.13 -12.13 5.80
CA ASP A 146 -19.48 -13.41 6.42
C ASP A 146 -19.61 -13.27 7.95
N ALA A 147 -18.88 -12.33 8.55
CA ALA A 147 -19.00 -11.93 9.96
C ALA A 147 -20.13 -10.91 10.21
N GLY A 148 -20.99 -10.61 9.22
CA GLY A 148 -22.10 -9.66 9.36
C GLY A 148 -21.67 -8.19 9.33
N GLY A 149 -20.43 -7.89 8.95
CA GLY A 149 -19.89 -6.55 8.77
C GLY A 149 -20.28 -5.90 7.43
N ALA A 150 -19.76 -4.71 7.19
CA ALA A 150 -20.01 -3.93 5.98
C ALA A 150 -18.74 -3.33 5.40
N VAL A 151 -18.77 -3.00 4.09
CA VAL A 151 -17.66 -2.38 3.36
C VAL A 151 -18.16 -1.17 2.60
N ILE A 152 -17.47 -0.04 2.75
CA ILE A 152 -17.70 1.18 1.98
C ILE A 152 -16.48 1.44 1.09
N GLN A 153 -16.69 1.50 -0.22
CA GLN A 153 -15.73 2.03 -1.19
C GLN A 153 -16.15 3.43 -1.63
N GLY A 154 -15.19 4.31 -1.90
CA GLY A 154 -15.46 5.71 -2.21
C GLY A 154 -15.89 6.53 -0.98
N GLY A 155 -15.59 6.03 0.23
CA GLY A 155 -15.91 6.67 1.51
C GLY A 155 -14.76 7.50 2.05
N ASP A 156 -14.88 8.83 2.03
CA ASP A 156 -13.89 9.77 2.57
C ASP A 156 -14.21 10.09 4.03
N VAL A 157 -13.45 9.51 4.98
CA VAL A 157 -13.60 9.79 6.40
C VAL A 157 -13.20 11.24 6.68
N ARG A 158 -14.15 12.01 7.21
CA ARG A 158 -14.00 13.44 7.44
C ARG A 158 -13.62 13.77 8.87
N ASN A 159 -14.24 13.10 9.83
CA ASN A 159 -14.03 13.32 11.24
C ASN A 159 -14.04 12.00 12.01
N VAL A 160 -13.36 11.98 13.14
CA VAL A 160 -13.50 10.95 14.19
C VAL A 160 -14.43 11.52 15.27
N LEU A 161 -15.39 10.72 15.68
CA LEU A 161 -16.32 11.05 16.77
C LEU A 161 -15.70 10.61 18.09
N TYR A 162 -15.77 11.45 19.09
CA TYR A 162 -15.22 11.19 20.42
C TYR A 162 -16.27 11.36 21.51
N ASP A 163 -16.00 10.77 22.68
CA ASP A 163 -16.69 11.01 23.94
C ASP A 163 -15.69 11.05 25.12
N ASP A 164 -16.18 11.19 26.34
CA ASP A 164 -15.42 11.15 27.59
C ASP A 164 -15.09 9.74 28.08
N GLY A 165 -15.42 8.69 27.31
CA GLY A 165 -15.28 7.29 27.69
C GLY A 165 -16.33 6.78 28.69
N ARG A 166 -17.26 7.63 29.13
CA ARG A 166 -18.33 7.31 30.07
C ARG A 166 -19.72 7.55 29.48
N GLY A 167 -19.78 7.87 28.16
CA GLY A 167 -21.02 8.18 27.45
C GLY A 167 -21.44 9.65 27.54
N GLY A 168 -20.56 10.52 28.02
CA GLY A 168 -20.73 11.98 28.00
C GLY A 168 -20.25 12.63 26.71
N GLU A 169 -20.25 13.96 26.69
CA GLU A 169 -19.78 14.73 25.53
C GLU A 169 -18.25 14.62 25.33
N ASP A 170 -17.78 14.91 24.09
CA ASP A 170 -16.35 15.06 23.80
C ASP A 170 -15.76 16.19 24.67
N PRO A 171 -14.73 15.89 25.49
CA PRO A 171 -14.09 16.93 26.31
C PRO A 171 -13.45 18.06 25.51
N GLY A 172 -13.29 17.85 24.20
CA GLY A 172 -12.68 18.82 23.30
C GLY A 172 -11.15 18.80 23.29
N LYS A 173 -10.61 19.44 22.28
CA LYS A 173 -9.16 19.60 22.09
C LYS A 173 -8.56 20.43 23.21
N GLY A 174 -7.36 20.06 23.67
CA GLY A 174 -6.62 20.83 24.67
C GLY A 174 -7.23 20.85 26.08
N SER A 175 -8.29 20.06 26.33
CA SER A 175 -8.94 20.00 27.65
C SER A 175 -8.09 19.31 28.73
N GLY A 176 -7.07 18.53 28.32
CA GLY A 176 -6.30 17.67 29.22
C GLY A 176 -7.05 16.39 29.68
N ALA A 177 -8.32 16.25 29.32
CA ALA A 177 -9.12 15.06 29.60
C ALA A 177 -8.97 14.00 28.49
N ALA A 178 -9.10 12.72 28.87
CA ALA A 178 -9.05 11.63 27.89
C ALA A 178 -10.23 11.71 26.91
N ARG A 179 -9.95 11.56 25.62
CA ARG A 179 -10.94 11.46 24.55
C ARG A 179 -10.96 10.03 24.02
N HIS A 180 -12.15 9.47 23.88
CA HIS A 180 -12.34 8.10 23.42
C HIS A 180 -13.04 8.10 22.07
N ALA A 181 -12.40 7.52 21.04
CA ALA A 181 -13.02 7.38 19.74
C ALA A 181 -14.26 6.49 19.80
N ARG A 182 -15.37 6.96 19.22
CA ARG A 182 -16.68 6.29 19.21
C ARG A 182 -17.26 6.06 17.85
N GLY A 183 -16.61 6.56 16.82
CA GLY A 183 -17.10 6.41 15.48
C GLY A 183 -16.41 7.36 14.51
N VAL A 184 -16.99 7.45 13.32
CA VAL A 184 -16.49 8.29 12.24
C VAL A 184 -17.64 8.93 11.47
N VAL A 185 -17.36 10.11 10.88
CA VAL A 185 -18.19 10.73 9.84
C VAL A 185 -17.56 10.44 8.48
N VAL A 186 -18.33 9.83 7.58
CA VAL A 186 -17.87 9.41 6.25
C VAL A 186 -18.66 10.14 5.19
N ARG A 187 -17.98 10.78 4.24
CA ARG A 187 -18.62 11.33 3.04
C ARG A 187 -18.62 10.31 1.93
N VAL A 188 -19.80 9.96 1.40
CA VAL A 188 -20.01 9.02 0.30
C VAL A 188 -20.59 9.75 -0.90
N GLY A 189 -20.14 9.44 -2.12
CA GLY A 189 -20.64 10.13 -3.33
C GLY A 189 -19.81 11.35 -3.77
N GLY A 190 -18.56 11.42 -3.37
CA GLY A 190 -17.61 12.45 -3.78
C GLY A 190 -17.73 13.76 -3.01
N ARG A 191 -17.24 14.88 -3.58
CA ARG A 191 -17.14 16.17 -2.86
C ARG A 191 -18.45 16.77 -2.39
N LYS A 192 -19.55 16.48 -3.09
CA LYS A 192 -20.92 16.93 -2.78
C LYS A 192 -21.78 15.80 -2.22
N GLY A 193 -21.18 14.69 -1.85
CA GLY A 193 -21.85 13.51 -1.34
C GLY A 193 -22.43 13.72 0.05
N GLU A 194 -23.23 12.75 0.47
CA GLU A 194 -23.84 12.70 1.80
C GLU A 194 -22.82 12.37 2.87
N GLU A 195 -22.98 12.96 4.06
CA GLU A 195 -22.20 12.59 5.24
C GLU A 195 -23.02 11.63 6.11
N LEU A 196 -22.44 10.47 6.39
CA LEU A 196 -23.03 9.41 7.18
C LEU A 196 -22.19 9.22 8.45
N GLU A 197 -22.84 8.95 9.57
CA GLU A 197 -22.19 8.64 10.84
C GLU A 197 -22.24 7.14 11.11
N PHE A 198 -21.13 6.59 11.59
CA PHE A 198 -21.03 5.20 12.02
C PHE A 198 -20.36 5.14 13.37
N HIS A 199 -20.82 4.22 14.22
CA HIS A 199 -20.38 4.11 15.59
C HIS A 199 -19.69 2.78 15.87
N ALA A 200 -18.63 2.82 16.68
CA ALA A 200 -17.95 1.64 17.19
C ALA A 200 -17.11 1.99 18.43
N PRO A 201 -16.95 1.08 19.39
CA PRO A 201 -16.03 1.28 20.52
C PRO A 201 -14.55 1.30 20.08
N ASN A 202 -14.23 0.76 18.90
CA ASN A 202 -12.88 0.69 18.38
C ASN A 202 -12.80 1.32 16.97
N VAL A 203 -11.89 2.27 16.77
CA VAL A 203 -11.61 2.90 15.48
C VAL A 203 -10.15 2.70 15.13
N VAL A 204 -9.87 1.95 14.06
CA VAL A 204 -8.52 1.62 13.59
C VAL A 204 -8.14 2.49 12.41
N GLY A 205 -7.11 3.31 12.58
CA GLY A 205 -6.55 4.12 11.50
C GLY A 205 -5.52 3.35 10.67
N ALA A 206 -5.81 3.04 9.43
CA ALA A 206 -4.95 2.30 8.50
C ALA A 206 -4.90 2.88 7.08
N ALA A 207 -5.22 4.18 6.93
CA ALA A 207 -5.31 4.86 5.63
C ALA A 207 -3.96 5.40 5.12
N GLY A 208 -2.84 4.90 5.66
CA GLY A 208 -1.49 5.30 5.26
C GLY A 208 -1.11 6.69 5.77
N TYR A 209 -0.18 7.34 5.07
CA TYR A 209 0.45 8.58 5.54
C TYR A 209 -0.50 9.79 5.70
N ARG A 210 -1.70 9.75 5.16
CA ARG A 210 -2.76 10.77 5.33
C ARG A 210 -3.96 10.23 6.09
N CYS A 211 -3.73 9.27 6.98
CA CYS A 211 -4.81 8.66 7.74
C CYS A 211 -5.54 9.70 8.61
N PRO A 212 -6.85 9.93 8.38
CA PRO A 212 -7.60 10.92 9.14
C PRO A 212 -7.73 10.54 10.63
N VAL A 213 -7.75 9.25 10.94
CA VAL A 213 -7.79 8.77 12.34
C VAL A 213 -6.47 9.06 13.05
N ALA A 214 -5.33 8.74 12.41
CA ALA A 214 -4.02 9.04 12.98
C ALA A 214 -3.81 10.56 13.13
N LYS A 215 -4.26 11.35 12.13
CA LYS A 215 -4.21 12.80 12.20
C LYS A 215 -5.03 13.34 13.38
N SER A 216 -6.27 12.89 13.52
CA SER A 216 -7.13 13.33 14.61
C SER A 216 -6.55 12.96 15.98
N MET A 217 -5.98 11.74 16.09
CA MET A 217 -5.36 11.30 17.34
C MET A 217 -4.09 12.11 17.68
N LEU A 218 -3.17 12.26 16.73
CA LEU A 218 -1.89 12.92 16.97
C LEU A 218 -2.05 14.44 17.09
N GLU A 219 -2.64 15.10 16.09
CA GLU A 219 -2.69 16.55 16.02
C GLU A 219 -3.80 17.17 16.90
N GLU A 220 -4.91 16.45 17.08
CA GLU A 220 -6.07 16.98 17.79
C GLU A 220 -6.18 16.53 19.25
N THR A 221 -5.59 15.38 19.60
CA THR A 221 -5.64 14.83 20.96
C THR A 221 -4.31 14.99 21.69
N TYR A 222 -3.18 14.68 21.02
CA TYR A 222 -1.86 14.75 21.63
C TYR A 222 -1.06 16.01 21.28
N GLU A 223 -1.59 16.85 20.37
CA GLU A 223 -0.93 18.07 19.88
C GLU A 223 0.45 17.80 19.25
N GLU A 224 0.64 16.61 18.72
CA GLU A 224 1.86 16.17 18.04
C GLU A 224 1.68 16.23 16.52
N PRO A 225 2.68 16.67 15.74
CA PRO A 225 2.57 16.68 14.29
C PRO A 225 2.50 15.25 13.75
N MET A 226 1.50 14.97 12.89
CA MET A 226 1.39 13.66 12.23
C MET A 226 2.59 13.41 11.29
N MET A 227 3.17 14.46 10.72
CA MET A 227 4.26 14.34 9.75
C MET A 227 5.48 15.14 10.19
N ASP A 228 6.60 14.46 10.32
CA ASP A 228 7.92 15.06 10.46
C ASP A 228 8.72 14.83 9.16
N ARG A 229 9.12 15.93 8.49
CA ARG A 229 9.80 15.89 7.20
C ARG A 229 11.18 15.25 7.25
N ASP A 230 11.80 15.18 8.42
CA ASP A 230 13.08 14.51 8.64
C ASP A 230 12.95 12.99 8.75
N HIS A 231 11.72 12.49 9.00
CA HIS A 231 11.42 11.08 9.16
C HIS A 231 10.50 10.50 8.06
N TYR A 232 10.00 11.35 7.15
CA TYR A 232 9.20 10.90 6.01
C TYR A 232 10.03 10.86 4.73
N CYS A 233 9.75 9.85 3.90
CA CYS A 233 10.36 9.70 2.59
C CYS A 233 9.35 9.99 1.49
N ALA A 234 9.80 10.69 0.45
CA ALA A 234 9.09 10.77 -0.81
C ALA A 234 9.61 9.70 -1.77
N GLY A 235 8.72 9.10 -2.55
CA GLY A 235 9.06 8.11 -3.56
C GLY A 235 8.47 8.45 -4.92
N TYR A 236 9.17 8.06 -5.98
CA TYR A 236 8.72 8.11 -7.36
C TYR A 236 9.02 6.78 -8.02
N ARG A 237 8.12 6.24 -8.86
CA ARG A 237 8.35 4.99 -9.58
C ARG A 237 7.69 4.98 -10.95
N GLU A 238 8.26 4.19 -11.84
CA GLU A 238 7.76 3.90 -13.17
C GLU A 238 7.86 2.40 -13.46
N TYR A 239 7.05 1.91 -14.39
CA TYR A 239 7.21 0.55 -14.92
C TYR A 239 7.90 0.59 -16.26
N TRP A 240 8.92 -0.27 -16.42
CA TRP A 240 9.76 -0.35 -17.59
C TRP A 240 9.78 -1.76 -18.17
N ARG A 241 9.92 -1.89 -19.50
CA ARG A 241 10.15 -3.17 -20.19
C ARG A 241 11.50 -3.16 -20.87
N GLY A 242 12.17 -4.34 -20.98
CA GLY A 242 13.44 -4.46 -21.64
C GLY A 242 14.64 -4.02 -20.80
N VAL A 243 14.46 -3.91 -19.48
CA VAL A 243 15.58 -3.66 -18.56
C VAL A 243 16.45 -4.91 -18.52
N LYS A 244 17.70 -4.80 -19.01
CA LYS A 244 18.64 -5.92 -19.10
C LYS A 244 18.89 -6.57 -17.73
N GLY A 245 18.76 -7.89 -17.68
CA GLY A 245 18.90 -8.69 -16.46
C GLY A 245 17.62 -8.83 -15.64
N CYS A 246 16.47 -8.34 -16.17
CA CYS A 246 15.16 -8.42 -15.51
C CYS A 246 14.09 -9.08 -16.41
N GLU A 247 14.49 -9.92 -17.35
CA GLU A 247 13.60 -10.49 -18.35
C GLU A 247 12.81 -11.73 -17.84
N ALA A 248 13.35 -12.41 -16.84
CA ALA A 248 12.75 -13.62 -16.28
C ALA A 248 11.64 -13.30 -15.28
N ASN A 249 10.80 -14.29 -14.95
CA ASN A 249 9.79 -14.21 -13.90
C ASN A 249 10.29 -14.75 -12.54
N VAL A 250 11.60 -14.94 -12.42
CA VAL A 250 12.28 -15.40 -11.21
C VAL A 250 13.68 -14.77 -11.17
N GLY A 251 14.10 -14.32 -10.01
CA GLY A 251 15.41 -13.68 -9.83
C GLY A 251 15.47 -12.79 -8.60
N ASP A 252 16.30 -11.78 -8.68
CA ASP A 252 16.57 -10.90 -7.56
C ASP A 252 15.81 -9.59 -7.66
N ILE A 253 15.44 -9.02 -6.52
CA ILE A 253 15.12 -7.60 -6.40
C ILE A 253 16.38 -6.84 -6.03
N GLU A 254 16.49 -5.58 -6.47
CA GLU A 254 17.72 -4.81 -6.34
C GLU A 254 17.45 -3.48 -5.61
N ILE A 255 18.29 -3.18 -4.62
CA ILE A 255 18.29 -1.94 -3.84
C ILE A 255 19.69 -1.30 -3.94
N HIS A 256 19.73 -0.10 -4.46
CA HIS A 256 20.99 0.58 -4.78
C HIS A 256 21.10 1.91 -4.02
N PHE A 257 22.15 2.03 -3.22
CA PHE A 257 22.49 3.30 -2.57
C PHE A 257 23.33 4.14 -3.53
N VAL A 258 22.86 5.33 -3.82
CA VAL A 258 23.51 6.27 -4.76
C VAL A 258 23.79 7.57 -4.03
N ASP A 259 25.00 8.13 -4.18
CA ASP A 259 25.48 9.31 -3.43
C ASP A 259 24.50 10.49 -3.45
N THR A 260 23.87 10.75 -4.58
CA THR A 260 22.96 11.91 -4.76
C THR A 260 21.64 11.78 -4.02
N ILE A 261 21.29 10.59 -3.51
CA ILE A 261 19.99 10.32 -2.88
C ILE A 261 20.08 9.74 -1.47
N ILE A 262 21.30 9.46 -0.94
CA ILE A 262 21.46 8.99 0.44
C ILE A 262 20.88 10.02 1.43
N PRO A 263 20.12 9.55 2.45
CA PRO A 263 19.90 8.18 2.93
C PRO A 263 18.81 7.39 2.21
N GLY A 264 18.28 7.88 1.09
CA GLY A 264 17.37 7.14 0.24
C GLY A 264 18.05 6.08 -0.63
N TYR A 265 17.29 5.49 -1.56
CA TYR A 265 17.79 4.46 -2.45
C TYR A 265 17.05 4.45 -3.79
N PHE A 266 17.67 3.86 -4.80
CA PHE A 266 17.10 3.51 -6.09
C PHE A 266 16.81 2.01 -6.10
N TRP A 267 15.72 1.56 -6.75
CA TRP A 267 15.36 0.15 -6.79
C TRP A 267 14.99 -0.33 -8.18
N LEU A 268 15.24 -1.62 -8.42
CA LEU A 268 14.79 -2.38 -9.57
C LEU A 268 14.06 -3.62 -9.05
N PHE A 269 12.73 -3.64 -9.14
CA PHE A 269 11.92 -4.76 -8.67
C PHE A 269 11.12 -5.32 -9.86
N PRO A 270 11.59 -6.41 -10.48
CA PRO A 270 10.82 -7.10 -11.51
C PRO A 270 9.47 -7.56 -10.93
N VAL A 271 8.41 -7.44 -11.70
CA VAL A 271 7.06 -7.80 -11.23
C VAL A 271 6.47 -9.03 -11.95
N ALA A 272 6.47 -9.06 -13.25
CA ALA A 272 6.16 -10.22 -14.10
C ALA A 272 6.32 -9.84 -15.58
N GLU A 273 6.39 -10.83 -16.46
CA GLU A 273 6.33 -10.65 -17.93
C GLU A 273 7.35 -9.61 -18.48
N GLY A 274 8.54 -9.58 -17.88
CA GLY A 274 9.61 -8.64 -18.27
C GLY A 274 9.31 -7.18 -17.92
N VAL A 275 8.37 -6.92 -17.02
CA VAL A 275 8.08 -5.59 -16.47
C VAL A 275 8.86 -5.41 -15.17
N VAL A 276 9.47 -4.23 -15.01
CA VAL A 276 10.23 -3.85 -13.82
C VAL A 276 9.65 -2.58 -13.22
N ASN A 277 9.37 -2.62 -11.91
CA ASN A 277 9.12 -1.43 -11.12
C ASN A 277 10.48 -0.79 -10.83
N VAL A 278 10.71 0.38 -11.41
CA VAL A 278 11.93 1.18 -11.24
C VAL A 278 11.57 2.41 -10.44
N GLY A 279 12.27 2.63 -9.35
CA GLY A 279 11.92 3.78 -8.54
C GLY A 279 13.06 4.32 -7.69
N ILE A 280 12.77 5.44 -7.06
CA ILE A 280 13.68 6.22 -6.23
C ILE A 280 12.94 6.76 -5.01
N GLY A 281 13.60 6.75 -3.87
CA GLY A 281 13.08 7.33 -2.65
C GLY A 281 14.12 8.16 -1.92
N MET A 282 13.68 9.24 -1.26
CA MET A 282 14.55 10.14 -0.50
C MET A 282 13.79 10.74 0.67
N VAL A 283 14.50 11.03 1.76
CA VAL A 283 13.95 11.78 2.90
C VAL A 283 13.50 13.17 2.46
N MET A 284 12.32 13.59 2.90
CA MET A 284 11.67 14.82 2.42
C MET A 284 12.46 16.08 2.72
N SER A 285 13.01 16.23 3.92
CA SER A 285 13.81 17.39 4.29
C SER A 285 15.09 17.54 3.46
N LEU A 286 15.63 16.43 2.95
CA LEU A 286 16.76 16.44 2.03
C LEU A 286 16.31 16.70 0.59
N LEU A 287 15.16 16.16 0.19
CA LEU A 287 14.58 16.44 -1.12
C LEU A 287 14.25 17.93 -1.28
N ASP A 288 13.78 18.61 -0.22
CA ASP A 288 13.54 20.06 -0.22
C ASP A 288 14.81 20.89 -0.48
N LYS A 289 15.97 20.35 -0.13
CA LYS A 289 17.28 21.00 -0.40
C LYS A 289 17.80 20.71 -1.81
N GLN A 290 17.18 19.77 -2.53
CA GLN A 290 17.56 19.46 -3.92
C GLN A 290 16.96 20.49 -4.88
N SER A 291 17.72 20.82 -5.93
CA SER A 291 17.22 21.62 -7.05
C SER A 291 16.35 20.82 -8.01
N LYS A 292 16.41 19.49 -7.95
CA LYS A 292 15.75 18.54 -8.86
C LYS A 292 14.64 17.76 -8.13
N LYS A 293 13.55 17.47 -8.84
CA LYS A 293 12.51 16.55 -8.39
C LYS A 293 12.94 15.10 -8.52
N LEU A 294 12.33 14.17 -7.79
CA LEU A 294 12.63 12.73 -7.81
C LEU A 294 12.63 12.14 -9.23
N LYS A 295 11.71 12.54 -10.09
CA LYS A 295 11.68 12.11 -11.50
C LYS A 295 12.97 12.46 -12.26
N ALA A 296 13.48 13.67 -12.08
CA ALA A 296 14.71 14.10 -12.71
C ALA A 296 15.93 13.39 -12.13
N LEU A 297 15.95 13.19 -10.81
CA LEU A 297 16.99 12.42 -10.13
C LEU A 297 17.02 10.96 -10.60
N GLN A 298 15.84 10.33 -10.75
CA GLN A 298 15.74 8.96 -11.29
C GLN A 298 16.30 8.88 -12.73
N ALA A 299 15.93 9.82 -13.60
CA ALA A 299 16.42 9.86 -14.97
C ALA A 299 17.95 10.04 -15.03
N GLU A 300 18.52 10.87 -14.16
CA GLU A 300 19.96 11.05 -14.03
C GLU A 300 20.67 9.77 -13.56
N VAL A 301 20.15 9.11 -12.51
CA VAL A 301 20.68 7.83 -12.03
C VAL A 301 20.68 6.79 -13.14
N ILE A 302 19.61 6.67 -13.91
CA ILE A 302 19.50 5.73 -15.03
C ILE A 302 20.53 6.04 -16.12
N ALA A 303 20.71 7.32 -16.47
CA ALA A 303 21.56 7.73 -17.59
C ALA A 303 23.06 7.71 -17.25
N GLU A 304 23.43 8.06 -16.03
CA GLU A 304 24.82 8.37 -15.66
C GLU A 304 25.48 7.31 -14.78
N HIS A 305 24.69 6.59 -13.96
CA HIS A 305 25.27 5.64 -13.01
C HIS A 305 25.83 4.40 -13.71
N PRO A 306 27.09 3.99 -13.45
CA PRO A 306 27.77 2.90 -14.16
C PRO A 306 27.03 1.55 -14.14
N LEU A 307 26.27 1.25 -13.08
CA LEU A 307 25.50 0.00 -12.98
C LEU A 307 24.23 -0.01 -13.85
N PHE A 308 23.74 1.16 -14.31
CA PHE A 308 22.41 1.23 -14.92
C PHE A 308 22.43 1.67 -16.39
N LYS A 309 23.32 2.58 -16.80
CA LYS A 309 23.33 3.17 -18.15
C LYS A 309 23.22 2.14 -19.29
N ASP A 310 23.89 1.00 -19.17
CA ASP A 310 23.88 -0.05 -20.19
C ASP A 310 22.68 -1.02 -20.05
N ARG A 311 21.98 -0.99 -18.93
CA ARG A 311 20.79 -1.83 -18.66
C ARG A 311 19.53 -1.22 -19.26
N PHE A 312 19.51 0.10 -19.43
CA PHE A 312 18.38 0.86 -19.95
C PHE A 312 18.56 1.32 -21.41
N ALA A 313 19.66 0.97 -22.07
CA ALA A 313 19.99 1.46 -23.42
C ALA A 313 19.00 1.07 -24.53
N ALA A 314 18.24 -0.02 -24.37
CA ALA A 314 17.31 -0.57 -25.37
C ALA A 314 15.84 -0.59 -24.89
N VAL A 315 15.47 0.26 -23.98
CA VAL A 315 14.21 0.16 -23.25
C VAL A 315 13.06 0.85 -23.96
N SER A 316 11.89 0.20 -24.00
CA SER A 316 10.63 0.85 -24.30
C SER A 316 9.89 1.22 -23.01
N TYR A 317 9.58 2.51 -22.87
CA TYR A 317 8.79 3.03 -21.76
C TYR A 317 7.33 2.60 -21.87
N THR A 318 6.81 1.90 -20.88
CA THR A 318 5.37 1.61 -20.81
C THR A 318 4.74 2.53 -19.79
N HIS A 319 3.91 3.47 -20.27
CA HIS A 319 3.08 4.35 -19.44
C HIS A 319 2.05 3.54 -18.64
N LEU A 320 2.45 3.06 -17.46
CA LEU A 320 1.51 2.83 -16.36
C LEU A 320 1.76 3.97 -15.39
N ARG A 321 0.83 4.93 -15.36
CA ARG A 321 0.83 6.22 -14.66
C ARG A 321 1.92 6.38 -13.60
N ALA A 322 2.92 7.21 -13.91
CA ALA A 322 3.79 7.80 -12.91
C ALA A 322 2.96 8.79 -12.08
N HIS A 323 2.88 8.57 -10.77
CA HIS A 323 2.37 9.58 -9.86
C HIS A 323 3.53 10.08 -9.00
N GLU A 324 3.81 11.38 -9.10
CA GLU A 324 4.70 12.06 -8.16
C GLU A 324 4.04 12.07 -6.77
N THR A 325 4.82 11.71 -5.77
CA THR A 325 4.53 11.71 -4.33
C THR A 325 3.74 10.53 -3.76
N ALA A 326 4.45 9.50 -3.35
CA ALA A 326 4.07 8.68 -2.22
C ALA A 326 5.00 9.02 -1.05
N TYR A 327 4.42 9.32 0.08
CA TYR A 327 5.11 9.44 1.34
C TYR A 327 5.02 8.09 2.06
N TYR A 328 6.13 7.59 2.59
CA TYR A 328 6.19 6.38 3.39
C TYR A 328 6.48 6.76 4.83
#